data_5aeddc9ee81b828309a4eb21a219154d
#
_entry.id   5aeddc9ee81b828309a4eb21a219154d
#
_cell.length_a   1.000
_cell.length_b   1.000
_cell.length_c   1.000
_cell.angle_alpha   90.00
_cell.angle_beta   90.00
_cell.angle_gamma   90.00
#
_symmetry.space_group_name_H-M   'P 1'
#
loop_
_entity.id
_entity.type
_entity.pdbx_description
1 polymer ?
#
loop_
_entity_poly.entity_id
_entity_poly.type
_entity_poly.pdbx_seq_one_letter_code
_entity_poly.pdbx_strand_id
1 'polypeptide(L)'
;MSRVELYKGYRKLIAELYEFRNFRKRTLEFILNRGRQVGDGLAIRREELRLAVRVFRDTVVAASPRRAWFTLSLMGATLWKRPGAIADAFTFAIVHKALYEYMQSLDRHLERAIGEIEASAEVMVPANA
;
A
#
# COMPACT_ATOMS: atom_id res chain seq x y z
N MET A 1 8.41 -3.12 -28.16
CA MET A 1 7.51 -2.64 -27.08
C MET A 1 7.57 -1.12 -27.05
N SER A 2 6.44 -0.46 -27.24
CA SER A 2 6.38 1.00 -27.20
C SER A 2 6.53 1.53 -25.76
N ARG A 3 6.97 2.79 -25.60
CA ARG A 3 7.07 3.43 -24.26
C ARG A 3 5.70 3.46 -23.56
N VAL A 4 4.64 3.65 -24.32
CA VAL A 4 3.27 3.66 -23.79
C VAL A 4 2.86 2.28 -23.25
N GLU A 5 3.17 1.21 -23.97
CA GLU A 5 2.91 -0.15 -23.50
C GLU A 5 3.68 -0.48 -22.22
N LEU A 6 4.94 -0.04 -22.13
CA LEU A 6 5.76 -0.19 -20.93
C LEU A 6 5.12 0.53 -19.74
N TYR A 7 4.68 1.78 -19.89
CA TYR A 7 4.05 2.54 -18.81
C TYR A 7 2.70 1.93 -18.40
N LYS A 8 1.88 1.48 -19.34
CA LYS A 8 0.62 0.79 -19.05
C LYS A 8 0.86 -0.54 -18.32
N GLY A 9 1.86 -1.30 -18.72
CA GLY A 9 2.27 -2.55 -18.05
C GLY A 9 2.78 -2.31 -16.64
N TYR A 10 3.61 -1.30 -16.44
CA TYR A 10 4.13 -0.92 -15.13
C TYR A 10 3.01 -0.45 -14.18
N ARG A 11 2.09 0.37 -14.69
CA ARG A 11 0.92 0.84 -13.94
C ARG A 11 0.05 -0.32 -13.47
N LYS A 12 -0.21 -1.31 -14.34
CA LYS A 12 -0.96 -2.51 -14.00
C LYS A 12 -0.26 -3.33 -12.92
N LEU A 13 1.03 -3.57 -13.08
CA LEU A 13 1.83 -4.33 -12.12
C LEU A 13 1.79 -3.69 -10.72
N ILE A 14 1.95 -2.39 -10.64
CA ILE A 14 1.90 -1.65 -9.39
C ILE A 14 0.51 -1.73 -8.75
N ALA A 15 -0.55 -1.55 -9.53
CA ALA A 15 -1.91 -1.67 -9.03
C ALA A 15 -2.18 -3.06 -8.42
N GLU A 16 -1.72 -4.12 -9.05
CA GLU A 16 -1.85 -5.49 -8.55
C GLU A 16 -1.01 -5.74 -7.29
N LEU A 17 0.22 -5.21 -7.24
CA LEU A 17 1.11 -5.39 -6.09
C LEU A 17 0.59 -4.72 -4.82
N TYR A 18 -0.02 -3.55 -4.95
CA TYR A 18 -0.49 -2.76 -3.80
C TYR A 18 -2.00 -2.85 -3.58
N GLU A 19 -2.68 -3.71 -4.33
CA GLU A 19 -4.06 -4.05 -4.03
C GLU A 19 -4.19 -4.54 -2.57
N PHE A 20 -5.19 -4.04 -1.85
CA PHE A 20 -5.38 -4.34 -0.43
C PHE A 20 -5.38 -5.84 -0.12
N ARG A 21 -6.02 -6.64 -0.96
CA ARG A 21 -6.12 -8.09 -0.78
C ARG A 21 -4.77 -8.78 -0.91
N ASN A 22 -4.02 -8.45 -1.97
CA ASN A 22 -2.72 -9.04 -2.26
C ASN A 22 -1.67 -8.62 -1.23
N PHE A 23 -1.67 -7.35 -0.85
CA PHE A 23 -0.76 -6.83 0.17
C PHE A 23 -1.06 -7.48 1.53
N ARG A 24 -2.33 -7.57 1.93
CA ARG A 24 -2.74 -8.22 3.18
C ARG A 24 -2.28 -9.66 3.24
N LYS A 25 -2.49 -10.45 2.18
CA LYS A 25 -2.07 -11.85 2.13
C LYS A 25 -0.56 -11.99 2.36
N ARG A 26 0.26 -11.26 1.60
CA ARG A 26 1.72 -11.28 1.73
C ARG A 26 2.19 -10.83 3.12
N THR A 27 1.58 -9.78 3.66
CA THR A 27 1.91 -9.27 4.99
C THR A 27 1.59 -10.27 6.07
N LEU A 28 0.43 -10.91 6.00
CA LEU A 28 0.06 -11.97 6.96
C LEU A 28 1.00 -13.17 6.86
N GLU A 29 1.32 -13.64 5.68
CA GLU A 29 2.28 -14.73 5.46
C GLU A 29 3.65 -14.37 6.04
N PHE A 30 4.14 -13.16 5.82
CA PHE A 30 5.40 -12.68 6.38
C PHE A 30 5.37 -12.65 7.92
N ILE A 31 4.33 -12.05 8.51
CA ILE A 31 4.19 -11.93 9.96
C ILE A 31 4.11 -13.31 10.63
N LEU A 32 3.37 -14.24 10.02
CA LEU A 32 3.16 -15.57 10.56
C LEU A 32 4.40 -16.47 10.41
N ASN A 33 5.15 -16.31 9.33
CA ASN A 33 6.34 -17.10 9.02
C ASN A 33 7.62 -16.52 9.61
N ARG A 34 7.61 -15.27 10.05
CA ARG A 34 8.76 -14.66 10.72
C ARG A 34 9.03 -15.38 12.03
N GLY A 35 10.25 -15.90 12.19
CA GLY A 35 10.70 -16.54 13.42
C GLY A 35 10.51 -15.62 14.63
N ARG A 36 10.38 -16.22 15.82
CA ARG A 36 10.24 -15.49 17.09
C ARG A 36 11.49 -14.67 17.33
N GLN A 37 11.45 -13.36 17.14
CA GLN A 37 12.56 -12.50 17.54
C GLN A 37 12.49 -12.26 19.05
N VAL A 38 13.66 -12.29 19.68
CA VAL A 38 13.84 -11.90 21.08
C VAL A 38 13.40 -10.44 21.19
N GLY A 39 12.24 -10.19 21.78
CA GLY A 39 11.65 -8.84 21.89
C GLY A 39 10.14 -8.76 21.63
N ASP A 40 9.49 -9.87 21.31
CA ASP A 40 8.01 -9.98 21.19
C ASP A 40 7.25 -9.72 22.53
N GLY A 41 7.92 -9.13 23.52
CA GLY A 41 7.29 -8.66 24.76
C GLY A 41 6.66 -7.29 24.53
N LEU A 42 5.38 -7.18 24.82
CA LEU A 42 4.57 -5.95 24.83
C LEU A 42 5.06 -4.92 25.89
N ALA A 43 6.32 -4.52 25.84
CA ALA A 43 6.81 -3.38 26.60
C ALA A 43 6.58 -2.09 25.81
N ILE A 44 5.31 -1.82 25.48
CA ILE A 44 4.93 -0.57 24.83
C ILE A 44 4.95 0.52 25.91
N ARG A 45 5.82 1.51 25.76
CA ARG A 45 5.82 2.70 26.61
C ARG A 45 4.50 3.47 26.40
N ARG A 46 4.01 4.13 27.46
CA ARG A 46 2.75 4.90 27.39
C ARG A 46 2.74 5.95 26.27
N GLU A 47 3.90 6.51 25.95
CA GLU A 47 4.06 7.48 24.86
C GLU A 47 3.90 6.83 23.48
N GLU A 48 4.47 5.65 23.30
CA GLU A 48 4.33 4.83 22.09
C GLU A 48 2.87 4.39 21.89
N LEU A 49 2.19 4.05 22.99
CA LEU A 49 0.77 3.71 22.94
C LEU A 49 -0.10 4.91 22.49
N ARG A 50 0.19 6.12 23.00
CA ARG A 50 -0.54 7.32 22.56
C ARG A 50 -0.30 7.62 21.09
N LEU A 51 0.93 7.50 20.63
CA LEU A 51 1.27 7.65 19.22
C LEU A 51 0.56 6.59 18.36
N ALA A 52 0.61 5.34 18.79
CA ALA A 52 -0.07 4.24 18.13
C ALA A 52 -1.58 4.46 18.03
N VAL A 53 -2.24 4.91 19.11
CA VAL A 53 -3.68 5.23 19.11
C VAL A 53 -3.99 6.38 18.16
N ARG A 54 -3.16 7.43 18.13
CA ARG A 54 -3.34 8.55 17.20
C ARG A 54 -3.22 8.10 15.76
N VAL A 55 -2.16 7.38 15.43
CA VAL A 55 -1.94 6.86 14.07
C VAL A 55 -3.04 5.86 13.68
N PHE A 56 -3.47 5.01 14.61
CA PHE A 56 -4.57 4.08 14.38
C PHE A 56 -5.88 4.84 14.08
N ARG A 57 -6.21 5.84 14.87
CA ARG A 57 -7.38 6.68 14.64
C ARG A 57 -7.31 7.35 13.26
N ASP A 58 -6.18 7.96 12.92
CA ASP A 58 -6.00 8.67 11.66
C ASP A 58 -5.98 7.71 10.47
N THR A 59 -5.54 6.48 10.68
CA THR A 59 -5.52 5.44 9.63
C THR A 59 -6.89 4.77 9.44
N VAL A 60 -7.66 4.61 10.51
CA VAL A 60 -8.96 3.92 10.48
C VAL A 60 -10.10 4.91 10.29
N VAL A 61 -10.12 6.03 11.03
CA VAL A 61 -11.25 6.96 11.05
C VAL A 61 -11.21 7.94 9.88
N ALA A 62 -10.03 8.42 9.51
CA ALA A 62 -9.86 9.35 8.38
C ALA A 62 -9.69 8.65 7.03
N ALA A 63 -9.69 7.31 7.02
CA ALA A 63 -9.46 6.51 5.84
C ALA A 63 -10.76 6.14 5.11
N SER A 64 -10.61 5.79 3.84
CA SER A 64 -11.69 5.16 3.08
C SER A 64 -12.17 3.86 3.76
N PRO A 65 -13.44 3.46 3.62
CA PRO A 65 -13.96 2.21 4.21
C PRO A 65 -13.12 0.97 3.86
N ARG A 66 -12.55 0.92 2.65
CA ARG A 66 -11.66 -0.17 2.21
C ARG A 66 -10.37 -0.23 3.03
N ARG A 67 -9.77 0.92 3.35
CA ARG A 67 -8.54 1.00 4.14
C ARG A 67 -8.81 0.65 5.60
N ALA A 68 -9.91 1.14 6.15
CA ALA A 68 -10.35 0.78 7.50
C ALA A 68 -10.53 -0.74 7.63
N TRP A 69 -11.24 -1.35 6.69
CA TRP A 69 -11.42 -2.80 6.64
C TRP A 69 -10.10 -3.56 6.52
N PHE A 70 -9.19 -3.10 5.65
CA PHE A 70 -7.85 -3.69 5.50
C PHE A 70 -7.10 -3.68 6.83
N THR A 71 -7.00 -2.53 7.50
CA THR A 71 -6.28 -2.38 8.77
C THR A 71 -6.90 -3.24 9.86
N LEU A 72 -8.22 -3.18 10.05
CA LEU A 72 -8.92 -3.96 11.06
C LEU A 72 -8.82 -5.46 10.81
N SER A 73 -8.94 -5.91 9.57
CA SER A 73 -8.84 -7.32 9.20
C SER A 73 -7.42 -7.86 9.36
N LEU A 74 -6.40 -7.05 9.05
CA LEU A 74 -5.00 -7.41 9.25
C LEU A 74 -4.68 -7.54 10.74
N MET A 75 -5.07 -6.54 11.53
CA MET A 75 -4.85 -6.55 12.98
C MET A 75 -5.62 -7.66 13.67
N GLY A 76 -6.89 -7.87 13.32
CA GLY A 76 -7.71 -8.94 13.88
C GLY A 76 -7.15 -10.34 13.58
N ALA A 77 -6.73 -10.58 12.33
CA ALA A 77 -6.11 -11.85 11.95
C ALA A 77 -4.76 -12.08 12.65
N THR A 78 -3.96 -11.03 12.83
CA THR A 78 -2.68 -11.11 13.56
C THR A 78 -2.92 -11.36 15.04
N LEU A 79 -3.85 -10.64 15.65
CA LEU A 79 -4.19 -10.83 17.07
C LEU A 79 -4.70 -12.23 17.36
N TRP A 80 -5.48 -12.81 16.44
CA TRP A 80 -6.00 -14.18 16.57
C TRP A 80 -4.91 -15.24 16.44
N LYS A 81 -4.03 -15.11 15.45
CA LYS A 81 -3.03 -16.11 15.11
C LYS A 81 -1.70 -15.95 15.85
N ARG A 82 -1.30 -14.70 16.09
CA ARG A 82 -0.01 -14.37 16.71
C ARG A 82 -0.09 -13.01 17.42
N PRO A 83 -0.64 -12.95 18.64
CA PRO A 83 -0.86 -11.69 19.36
C PRO A 83 0.43 -10.89 19.60
N GLY A 84 1.59 -11.54 19.78
CA GLY A 84 2.88 -10.88 19.95
C GLY A 84 3.38 -10.11 18.72
N ALA A 85 2.80 -10.33 17.55
CA ALA A 85 3.18 -9.66 16.30
C ALA A 85 2.25 -8.48 15.93
N ILE A 86 1.41 -8.01 16.86
CA ILE A 86 0.47 -6.92 16.61
C ILE A 86 1.19 -5.60 16.24
N ALA A 87 2.36 -5.35 16.80
CA ALA A 87 3.19 -4.19 16.46
C ALA A 87 3.69 -4.24 15.01
N ASP A 88 4.06 -5.43 14.53
CA ASP A 88 4.44 -5.63 13.13
C ASP A 88 3.26 -5.38 12.19
N ALA A 89 2.08 -5.91 12.51
CA ALA A 89 0.87 -5.66 11.72
C ALA A 89 0.52 -4.18 11.64
N PHE A 90 0.68 -3.46 12.74
CA PHE A 90 0.47 -2.03 12.80
C PHE A 90 1.48 -1.26 11.93
N THR A 91 2.76 -1.63 12.00
CA THR A 91 3.82 -1.06 11.18
C THR A 91 3.52 -1.27 9.69
N PHE A 92 3.11 -2.48 9.29
CA PHE A 92 2.75 -2.77 7.91
C PHE A 92 1.51 -2.01 7.43
N ALA A 93 0.55 -1.75 8.31
CA ALA A 93 -0.61 -0.91 7.97
C ALA A 93 -0.21 0.54 7.67
N ILE A 94 0.73 1.10 8.45
CA ILE A 94 1.29 2.44 8.21
C ILE A 94 2.08 2.48 6.90
N VAL A 95 2.96 1.49 6.70
CA VAL A 95 3.77 1.37 5.47
C VAL A 95 2.87 1.25 4.24
N HIS A 96 1.82 0.43 4.32
CA HIS A 96 0.86 0.32 3.23
C HIS A 96 0.18 1.65 2.92
N LYS A 97 -0.21 2.42 3.93
CA LYS A 97 -0.78 3.76 3.75
C LYS A 97 0.17 4.67 2.96
N ALA A 98 1.42 4.76 3.40
CA ALA A 98 2.43 5.60 2.76
C ALA A 98 2.71 5.18 1.31
N LEU A 99 2.86 3.88 1.08
CA LEU A 99 3.06 3.33 -0.26
C LEU A 99 1.86 3.55 -1.16
N TYR A 100 0.64 3.36 -0.65
CA TYR A 100 -0.57 3.56 -1.42
C TYR A 100 -0.74 5.02 -1.86
N GLU A 101 -0.48 5.98 -0.97
CA GLU A 101 -0.50 7.42 -1.30
C GLU A 101 0.57 7.78 -2.34
N TYR A 102 1.78 7.23 -2.18
CA TYR A 102 2.86 7.39 -3.15
C TYR A 102 2.47 6.84 -4.53
N MET A 103 1.86 5.64 -4.55
CA MET A 103 1.43 5.01 -5.80
C MET A 103 0.32 5.77 -6.50
N GLN A 104 -0.62 6.37 -5.78
CA GLN A 104 -1.62 7.25 -6.38
C GLN A 104 -1.00 8.50 -6.99
N SER A 105 0.05 9.04 -6.37
CA SER A 105 0.81 10.16 -6.95
C SER A 105 1.53 9.75 -8.22
N LEU A 106 2.20 8.60 -8.20
CA LEU A 106 2.90 8.06 -9.35
C LEU A 106 1.95 7.74 -10.51
N ASP A 107 0.79 7.16 -10.22
CA ASP A 107 -0.24 6.85 -11.21
C ASP A 107 -0.68 8.10 -11.98
N ARG A 108 -0.91 9.21 -11.26
CA ARG A 108 -1.23 10.51 -11.88
C ARG A 108 -0.10 11.06 -12.77
N HIS A 109 1.16 10.85 -12.38
CA HIS A 109 2.29 11.27 -13.21
C HIS A 109 2.42 10.41 -14.47
N LEU A 110 2.20 9.10 -14.35
CA LEU A 110 2.21 8.19 -15.50
C LEU A 110 1.06 8.48 -16.47
N GLU A 111 -0.13 8.80 -15.98
CA GLU A 111 -1.25 9.22 -16.84
C GLU A 111 -0.91 10.48 -17.67
N ARG A 112 -0.30 11.48 -17.03
CA ARG A 112 0.13 12.69 -17.73
C ARG A 112 1.19 12.39 -18.79
N ALA A 113 2.20 11.59 -18.44
CA ALA A 113 3.26 11.20 -19.37
C ALA A 113 2.73 10.41 -20.58
N ILE A 114 1.77 9.52 -20.36
CA ILE A 114 1.10 8.78 -21.45
C ILE A 114 0.34 9.76 -22.35
N GLY A 115 -0.44 10.68 -21.77
CA GLY A 115 -1.20 11.67 -22.52
C GLY A 115 -0.31 12.59 -23.36
N GLU A 116 0.83 13.03 -22.84
CA GLU A 116 1.82 13.83 -23.56
C GLU A 116 2.44 13.08 -24.75
N ILE A 117 2.75 11.80 -24.58
CA ILE A 117 3.30 10.96 -25.65
C ILE A 117 2.25 10.71 -26.74
N GLU A 118 1.01 10.41 -26.37
CA GLU A 118 -0.09 10.18 -27.31
C GLU A 118 -0.41 11.47 -28.09
N ALA A 119 -0.50 12.62 -27.43
CA ALA A 119 -0.71 13.92 -28.07
C ALA A 119 0.44 14.29 -29.02
N SER A 120 1.69 14.01 -28.65
CA SER A 120 2.86 14.27 -29.53
C SER A 120 2.86 13.36 -30.75
N ALA A 121 2.36 12.14 -30.63
CA ALA A 121 2.25 11.20 -31.75
C ALA A 121 1.16 11.63 -32.76
N GLU A 122 0.03 12.18 -32.27
CA GLU A 122 -1.04 12.72 -33.14
C GLU A 122 -0.58 13.95 -33.95
N VAL A 123 0.24 14.81 -33.36
CA VAL A 123 0.79 15.99 -34.04
C VAL A 123 1.82 15.61 -35.12
N MET A 124 2.50 14.46 -34.97
CA MET A 124 3.49 13.95 -35.93
C MET A 124 2.87 13.17 -37.11
N VAL A 125 1.60 12.85 -37.10
CA VAL A 125 0.91 12.32 -38.28
C VAL A 125 0.59 13.49 -39.19
N PRO A 126 1.34 13.75 -40.30
CA PRO A 126 1.01 14.83 -41.22
C PRO A 126 -0.35 14.52 -41.83
N ALA A 127 -1.19 15.53 -41.89
CA ALA A 127 -2.44 15.50 -42.63
C ALA A 127 -2.12 15.39 -44.13
N ASN A 128 -1.63 14.20 -44.55
CA ASN A 128 -1.49 13.81 -45.91
C ASN A 128 -2.57 12.78 -46.20
N ALA A 129 -3.69 13.29 -46.50
CA ALA A 129 -4.66 12.63 -47.35
C ALA A 129 -4.89 13.55 -48.57
#